data_29fe5280952c4bc9555b5dd867cf8502
#
_entry.id   29fe5280952c4bc9555b5dd867cf8502
#
_cell.length_a   1.000
_cell.length_b   1.000
_cell.length_c   1.000
_cell.angle_alpha   90.00
_cell.angle_beta   90.00
_cell.angle_gamma   90.00
#
_symmetry.space_group_name_H-M   'P 1'
#
loop_
_entity.id
_entity.type
_entity.pdbx_description
1 polymer ?
#
loop_
_entity_poly.entity_id
_entity_poly.type
_entity_poly.pdbx_seq_one_letter_code
_entity_poly.pdbx_strand_id
1 'polypeptide(L)'
;MNPSDPGPPPPREHASLFLRYWVPVIAYVILIFGASSVPGRDVPTLFPHADKFEHLAEYALFGLLLGRAFRFTVGGRRGMLWALAAVAAGALVGGMDELYQRLTPGRLSDVRDWIVDVAAVTLAVLFTQYIRLHPIRRRRDRASAAAPGKGTP
;
A
#
# COMPACT_ATOMS: atom_id res chain seq x y z
N MET A 1 10.29 14.38 -31.31
CA MET A 1 9.38 14.82 -30.24
C MET A 1 8.02 14.98 -30.88
N ASN A 2 7.00 14.23 -30.44
CA ASN A 2 5.66 14.30 -31.04
C ASN A 2 4.95 15.57 -30.51
N PRO A 3 4.45 16.51 -31.36
CA PRO A 3 3.84 17.76 -30.91
C PRO A 3 2.55 17.57 -30.09
N SER A 4 2.00 16.36 -30.04
CA SER A 4 0.78 15.99 -29.27
C SER A 4 1.07 15.34 -27.93
N ASP A 5 2.32 15.22 -27.50
CA ASP A 5 2.65 14.65 -26.21
C ASP A 5 2.46 15.74 -25.13
N PRO A 6 1.51 15.59 -24.19
CA PRO A 6 1.36 16.57 -23.13
C PRO A 6 2.65 16.60 -22.32
N GLY A 7 3.29 17.78 -22.27
CA GLY A 7 4.50 17.99 -21.48
C GLY A 7 4.30 17.61 -20.01
N PRO A 8 5.40 17.53 -19.22
CA PRO A 8 5.30 17.23 -17.80
C PRO A 8 4.40 18.28 -17.11
N PRO A 9 3.56 17.87 -16.16
CA PRO A 9 2.69 18.79 -15.44
C PRO A 9 3.51 19.86 -14.70
N PRO A 10 2.94 21.04 -14.45
CA PRO A 10 3.65 22.14 -13.81
C PRO A 10 4.07 21.77 -12.36
N PRO A 11 5.14 22.37 -11.80
CA PRO A 11 5.73 22.01 -10.53
C PRO A 11 4.74 21.95 -9.34
N ARG A 12 3.74 22.83 -9.32
CA ARG A 12 2.70 22.86 -8.26
C ARG A 12 1.79 21.63 -8.31
N GLU A 13 1.50 21.13 -9.49
CA GLU A 13 0.68 19.94 -9.68
C GLU A 13 1.43 18.66 -9.26
N HIS A 14 2.72 18.57 -9.54
CA HIS A 14 3.58 17.49 -9.02
C HIS A 14 3.64 17.47 -7.49
N ALA A 15 3.79 18.63 -6.84
CA ALA A 15 3.83 18.73 -5.39
C ALA A 15 2.50 18.27 -4.75
N SER A 16 1.36 18.70 -5.30
CA SER A 16 0.05 18.29 -4.80
C SER A 16 -0.22 16.79 -4.96
N LEU A 17 0.20 16.21 -6.08
CA LEU A 17 0.12 14.77 -6.32
C LEU A 17 1.05 14.00 -5.39
N PHE A 18 2.28 14.46 -5.19
CA PHE A 18 3.20 13.84 -4.23
C PHE A 18 2.59 13.81 -2.82
N LEU A 19 2.08 14.93 -2.32
CA LEU A 19 1.41 15.00 -1.03
C LEU A 19 0.22 14.06 -0.94
N ARG A 20 -0.61 13.97 -1.97
CA ARG A 20 -1.77 13.08 -2.02
C ARG A 20 -1.42 11.60 -1.83
N TYR A 21 -0.24 11.17 -2.27
CA TYR A 21 0.19 9.78 -2.17
C TYR A 21 1.02 9.51 -0.91
N TRP A 22 1.87 10.45 -0.49
CA TRP A 22 2.81 10.22 0.60
C TRP A 22 2.29 10.65 1.97
N VAL A 23 1.41 11.65 2.05
CA VAL A 23 0.80 12.05 3.33
C VAL A 23 0.06 10.88 4.00
N PRO A 24 -0.77 10.09 3.30
CA PRO A 24 -1.39 8.92 3.91
C PRO A 24 -0.37 7.87 4.40
N VAL A 25 0.74 7.67 3.68
CA VAL A 25 1.82 6.75 4.09
C VAL A 25 2.45 7.23 5.40
N ILE A 26 2.83 8.51 5.46
CA ILE A 26 3.46 9.09 6.66
C ILE A 26 2.50 9.05 7.85
N ALA A 27 1.25 9.46 7.64
CA ALA A 27 0.23 9.40 8.69
C ALA A 27 0.02 7.98 9.22
N TYR A 28 0.07 6.99 8.32
CA TYR A 28 -0.09 5.59 8.70
C TYR A 28 1.14 5.04 9.46
N VAL A 29 2.35 5.42 9.10
CA VAL A 29 3.56 5.11 9.89
C VAL A 29 3.44 5.68 11.31
N ILE A 30 2.96 6.92 11.45
CA ILE A 30 2.72 7.52 12.78
C ILE A 30 1.68 6.70 13.56
N LEU A 31 0.65 6.19 12.88
CA LEU A 31 -0.38 5.34 13.51
C LEU A 31 0.22 4.02 13.98
N ILE A 32 1.02 3.32 13.15
CA ILE A 32 1.72 2.08 13.52
C ILE A 32 2.54 2.29 14.81
N PHE A 33 3.45 3.25 14.82
CA PHE A 33 4.27 3.52 15.99
C PHE A 33 3.45 4.02 17.20
N GLY A 34 2.34 4.73 16.96
CA GLY A 34 1.38 5.12 17.99
C GLY A 34 0.73 3.90 18.63
N ALA A 35 0.27 2.92 17.85
CA ALA A 35 -0.28 1.67 18.35
C ALA A 35 0.76 0.83 19.11
N SER A 36 1.98 0.75 18.59
CA SER A 36 3.11 0.05 19.23
C SER A 36 3.60 0.73 20.51
N SER A 37 3.25 2.01 20.73
CA SER A 37 3.54 2.74 21.99
C SER A 37 2.61 2.35 23.14
N VAL A 38 1.49 1.68 22.87
CA VAL A 38 0.55 1.26 23.92
C VAL A 38 1.18 0.12 24.73
N PRO A 39 1.30 0.25 26.07
CA PRO A 39 1.84 -0.81 26.91
C PRO A 39 1.07 -2.12 26.76
N GLY A 40 1.77 -3.25 26.78
CA GLY A 40 1.16 -4.56 26.54
C GLY A 40 0.00 -4.91 27.49
N ARG A 41 0.01 -4.41 28.76
CA ARG A 41 -1.08 -4.57 29.73
C ARG A 41 -2.39 -3.90 29.31
N ASP A 42 -2.30 -2.87 28.46
CA ASP A 42 -3.44 -2.05 28.02
C ASP A 42 -3.97 -2.50 26.64
N VAL A 43 -3.33 -3.52 26.04
CA VAL A 43 -3.76 -4.12 24.77
C VAL A 43 -4.77 -5.24 25.04
N PRO A 44 -6.01 -5.14 24.52
CA PRO A 44 -7.01 -6.17 24.71
C PRO A 44 -6.62 -7.47 23.98
N THR A 45 -6.50 -8.57 24.70
CA THR A 45 -6.34 -9.91 24.10
C THR A 45 -7.71 -10.49 23.79
N LEU A 46 -8.16 -10.40 22.56
CA LEU A 46 -9.50 -10.87 22.16
C LEU A 46 -9.56 -12.39 21.98
N PHE A 47 -8.49 -13.02 21.50
CA PHE A 47 -8.36 -14.46 21.28
C PHE A 47 -6.87 -14.83 21.11
N PRO A 48 -6.50 -16.15 21.17
CA PRO A 48 -5.13 -16.58 20.95
C PRO A 48 -4.63 -16.14 19.57
N HIS A 49 -3.44 -15.54 19.52
CA HIS A 49 -2.81 -14.99 18.30
C HIS A 49 -3.53 -13.78 17.67
N ALA A 50 -4.33 -13.04 18.45
CA ALA A 50 -4.97 -11.80 17.98
C ALA A 50 -3.94 -10.79 17.45
N ASP A 51 -2.77 -10.72 18.10
CA ASP A 51 -1.60 -9.96 17.71
C ASP A 51 -1.24 -10.15 16.22
N LYS A 52 -1.17 -11.39 15.76
CA LYS A 52 -0.80 -11.68 14.35
C LYS A 52 -1.86 -11.25 13.35
N PHE A 53 -3.13 -11.27 13.73
CA PHE A 53 -4.21 -10.75 12.89
C PHE A 53 -4.20 -9.21 12.85
N GLU A 54 -3.83 -8.57 13.95
CA GLU A 54 -3.65 -7.12 14.01
C GLU A 54 -2.51 -6.70 13.09
N HIS A 55 -1.33 -7.31 13.21
CA HIS A 55 -0.20 -7.09 12.31
C HIS A 55 -0.56 -7.35 10.84
N LEU A 56 -1.22 -8.47 10.54
CA LEU A 56 -1.65 -8.79 9.19
C LEU A 56 -2.55 -7.70 8.59
N ALA A 57 -3.56 -7.25 9.32
CA ALA A 57 -4.50 -6.23 8.85
C ALA A 57 -3.83 -4.87 8.70
N GLU A 58 -3.03 -4.47 9.68
CA GLU A 58 -2.30 -3.21 9.72
C GLU A 58 -1.31 -3.12 8.57
N TYR A 59 -0.46 -4.12 8.38
CA TYR A 59 0.54 -4.13 7.33
C TYR A 59 -0.02 -4.43 5.93
N ALA A 60 -1.17 -5.09 5.81
CA ALA A 60 -1.88 -5.19 4.53
C ALA A 60 -2.35 -3.81 4.05
N LEU A 61 -2.96 -3.01 4.93
CA LEU A 61 -3.37 -1.65 4.59
C LEU A 61 -2.16 -0.76 4.30
N PHE A 62 -1.10 -0.87 5.11
CA PHE A 62 0.16 -0.17 4.87
C PHE A 62 0.76 -0.50 3.50
N GLY A 63 0.77 -1.78 3.12
CA GLY A 63 1.24 -2.26 1.82
C GLY A 63 0.45 -1.69 0.63
N LEU A 64 -0.87 -1.52 0.77
CA LEU A 64 -1.70 -0.85 -0.24
C LEU A 64 -1.30 0.62 -0.41
N LEU A 65 -1.04 1.32 0.68
CA LEU A 65 -0.61 2.73 0.66
C LEU A 65 0.79 2.85 0.03
N LEU A 66 1.73 2.00 0.44
CA LEU A 66 3.09 1.94 -0.13
C LEU A 66 3.07 1.62 -1.62
N GLY A 67 2.35 0.59 -2.02
CA GLY A 67 2.24 0.18 -3.41
C GLY A 67 1.71 1.32 -4.30
N ARG A 68 0.72 2.06 -3.80
CA ARG A 68 0.17 3.23 -4.49
C ARG A 68 1.19 4.38 -4.58
N ALA A 69 1.91 4.68 -3.49
CA ALA A 69 2.87 5.78 -3.43
C ALA A 69 4.12 5.51 -4.27
N PHE A 70 4.73 4.33 -4.12
CA PHE A 70 5.92 3.95 -4.88
C PHE A 70 5.64 3.84 -6.38
N ARG A 71 4.48 3.31 -6.75
CA ARG A 71 4.07 3.26 -8.14
C ARG A 71 3.94 4.64 -8.77
N PHE A 72 3.44 5.63 -8.03
CA PHE A 72 3.39 7.02 -8.46
C PHE A 72 4.80 7.59 -8.63
N THR A 73 5.68 7.40 -7.64
CA THR A 73 7.02 8.02 -7.59
C THR A 73 7.99 7.39 -8.59
N VAL A 74 8.05 6.05 -8.65
CA VAL A 74 9.00 5.32 -9.52
C VAL A 74 8.49 5.22 -10.95
N GLY A 75 7.18 5.38 -11.14
CA GLY A 75 6.52 5.24 -12.41
C GLY A 75 6.19 3.80 -12.78
N GLY A 76 4.95 3.58 -13.18
CA GLY A 76 4.44 2.23 -13.49
C GLY A 76 5.08 1.54 -14.70
N ARG A 77 5.93 2.24 -15.48
CA ARG A 77 6.66 1.68 -16.61
C ARG A 77 7.92 0.91 -16.21
N ARG A 78 8.46 1.14 -15.00
CA ARG A 78 9.67 0.46 -14.48
C ARG A 78 9.39 -0.91 -13.86
N GLY A 79 8.40 -1.64 -14.37
CA GLY A 79 8.12 -3.03 -14.04
C GLY A 79 7.99 -3.33 -12.55
N MET A 80 8.83 -4.24 -12.05
CA MET A 80 8.85 -4.69 -10.65
C MET A 80 9.56 -3.75 -9.68
N LEU A 81 10.30 -2.74 -10.16
CA LEU A 81 11.15 -1.93 -9.28
C LEU A 81 10.36 -1.17 -8.20
N TRP A 82 9.21 -0.59 -8.56
CA TRP A 82 8.34 0.07 -7.59
C TRP A 82 7.77 -0.91 -6.55
N ALA A 83 7.47 -2.15 -6.97
CA ALA A 83 6.94 -3.17 -6.08
C ALA A 83 8.02 -3.64 -5.07
N LEU A 84 9.24 -3.88 -5.55
CA LEU A 84 10.38 -4.22 -4.69
C LEU A 84 10.68 -3.10 -3.70
N ALA A 85 10.67 -1.84 -4.14
CA ALA A 85 10.89 -0.69 -3.27
C ALA A 85 9.79 -0.56 -2.21
N ALA A 86 8.52 -0.80 -2.57
CA ALA A 86 7.40 -0.78 -1.63
C ALA A 86 7.53 -1.89 -0.58
N VAL A 87 7.86 -3.13 -1.00
CA VAL A 87 8.06 -4.26 -0.08
C VAL A 87 9.26 -4.00 0.83
N ALA A 88 10.38 -3.52 0.29
CA ALA A 88 11.56 -3.21 1.09
C ALA A 88 11.29 -2.12 2.14
N ALA A 89 10.54 -1.07 1.76
CA ALA A 89 10.13 -0.02 2.71
C ALA A 89 9.20 -0.58 3.80
N GLY A 90 8.23 -1.42 3.44
CA GLY A 90 7.34 -2.09 4.40
C GLY A 90 8.10 -3.00 5.36
N ALA A 91 9.02 -3.82 4.84
CA ALA A 91 9.86 -4.69 5.66
C ALA A 91 10.76 -3.90 6.63
N LEU A 92 11.28 -2.75 6.19
CA LEU A 92 12.08 -1.86 7.03
C LEU A 92 11.22 -1.27 8.16
N VAL A 93 10.04 -0.75 7.86
CA VAL A 93 9.13 -0.17 8.87
C VAL A 93 8.71 -1.26 9.86
N GLY A 94 8.33 -2.47 9.40
CA GLY A 94 7.98 -3.58 10.30
C GLY A 94 9.15 -3.99 11.21
N GLY A 95 10.37 -4.07 10.67
CA GLY A 95 11.55 -4.34 11.49
C GLY A 95 11.83 -3.25 12.53
N MET A 96 11.61 -1.98 12.18
CA MET A 96 11.73 -0.87 13.12
C MET A 96 10.63 -0.90 14.17
N ASP A 97 9.42 -1.29 13.82
CA ASP A 97 8.30 -1.45 14.72
C ASP A 97 8.58 -2.53 15.76
N GLU A 98 9.06 -3.70 15.34
CA GLU A 98 9.47 -4.79 16.24
C GLU A 98 10.58 -4.36 17.21
N LEU A 99 11.56 -3.59 16.72
CA LEU A 99 12.60 -3.02 17.58
C LEU A 99 12.03 -2.01 18.58
N TYR A 100 11.08 -1.20 18.16
CA TYR A 100 10.41 -0.23 19.01
C TYR A 100 9.56 -0.90 20.08
N GLN A 101 8.85 -1.97 19.76
CA GLN A 101 8.06 -2.75 20.71
C GLN A 101 8.91 -3.32 21.86
N ARG A 102 10.19 -3.65 21.64
CA ARG A 102 11.12 -4.06 22.71
C ARG A 102 11.33 -2.97 23.78
N LEU A 103 11.12 -1.72 23.42
CA LEU A 103 11.26 -0.57 24.33
C LEU A 103 9.96 -0.25 25.05
N THR A 104 8.83 -0.82 24.59
CA THR A 104 7.50 -0.57 25.17
C THR A 104 7.20 -1.56 26.30
N PRO A 105 6.89 -1.09 27.51
CA PRO A 105 6.67 -1.96 28.67
C PRO A 105 5.57 -3.00 28.42
N GLY A 106 5.87 -4.28 28.64
CA GLY A 106 4.91 -5.38 28.51
C GLY A 106 4.59 -5.80 27.09
N ARG A 107 5.26 -5.25 26.07
CA ARG A 107 5.24 -5.76 24.70
C ARG A 107 6.31 -6.83 24.51
N LEU A 108 5.98 -7.84 23.69
CA LEU A 108 6.91 -8.89 23.29
C LEU A 108 7.17 -8.74 21.81
N SER A 109 8.41 -8.37 21.43
CA SER A 109 8.82 -8.39 20.02
C SER A 109 9.01 -9.83 19.57
N ASP A 110 8.36 -10.22 18.49
CA ASP A 110 8.48 -11.55 17.89
C ASP A 110 8.84 -11.42 16.39
N VAL A 111 9.94 -12.06 15.99
CA VAL A 111 10.37 -12.10 14.58
C VAL A 111 9.28 -12.68 13.67
N ARG A 112 8.37 -13.49 14.22
CA ARG A 112 7.22 -14.03 13.47
C ARG A 112 6.24 -12.94 13.07
N ASP A 113 6.07 -11.90 13.90
CA ASP A 113 5.20 -10.77 13.59
C ASP A 113 5.81 -9.95 12.46
N TRP A 114 7.11 -9.71 12.46
CA TRP A 114 7.79 -9.13 11.32
C TRP A 114 7.62 -9.95 10.02
N ILE A 115 7.66 -11.28 10.09
CA ILE A 115 7.42 -12.14 8.91
C ILE A 115 5.98 -11.97 8.40
N VAL A 116 5.00 -11.87 9.31
CA VAL A 116 3.59 -11.58 8.97
C VAL A 116 3.46 -10.24 8.29
N ASP A 117 4.13 -9.19 8.80
CA ASP A 117 4.15 -7.84 8.23
C ASP A 117 4.68 -7.85 6.79
N VAL A 118 5.85 -8.46 6.58
CA VAL A 118 6.46 -8.58 5.25
C VAL A 118 5.54 -9.34 4.28
N ALA A 119 4.92 -10.43 4.74
CA ALA A 119 3.97 -11.19 3.94
C ALA A 119 2.73 -10.36 3.59
N ALA A 120 2.16 -9.64 4.57
CA ALA A 120 1.01 -8.77 4.39
C ALA A 120 1.28 -7.66 3.37
N VAL A 121 2.40 -6.94 3.53
CA VAL A 121 2.84 -5.90 2.58
C VAL A 121 3.03 -6.49 1.18
N THR A 122 3.69 -7.65 1.07
CA THR A 122 3.94 -8.29 -0.23
C THR A 122 2.63 -8.65 -0.94
N LEU A 123 1.69 -9.29 -0.23
CA LEU A 123 0.38 -9.64 -0.79
C LEU A 123 -0.40 -8.40 -1.22
N ALA A 124 -0.39 -7.33 -0.42
CA ALA A 124 -1.05 -6.07 -0.74
C ALA A 124 -0.46 -5.39 -1.98
N VAL A 125 0.87 -5.38 -2.11
CA VAL A 125 1.58 -4.84 -3.27
C VAL A 125 1.28 -5.67 -4.52
N LEU A 126 1.29 -7.01 -4.43
CA LEU A 126 0.92 -7.92 -5.52
C LEU A 126 -0.55 -7.73 -5.94
N PHE A 127 -1.46 -7.55 -4.99
CA PHE A 127 -2.86 -7.24 -5.25
C PHE A 127 -3.02 -5.91 -6.00
N THR A 128 -2.27 -4.88 -5.62
CA THR A 128 -2.22 -3.60 -6.34
C THR A 128 -1.75 -3.77 -7.78
N GLN A 129 -0.78 -4.65 -8.01
CA GLN A 129 -0.29 -5.03 -9.33
C GLN A 129 -1.36 -5.79 -10.13
N TYR A 130 -2.01 -6.78 -9.50
CA TYR A 130 -3.05 -7.60 -10.13
C TYR A 130 -4.24 -6.77 -10.63
N ILE A 131 -4.79 -5.90 -9.81
CA ILE A 131 -5.92 -5.02 -10.19
C ILE A 131 -5.58 -4.18 -11.43
N ARG A 132 -4.32 -3.77 -11.56
CA ARG A 132 -3.85 -3.01 -12.72
C ARG A 132 -3.81 -3.84 -14.00
N LEU A 133 -3.31 -5.08 -13.90
CA LEU A 133 -3.15 -5.96 -15.07
C LEU A 133 -4.50 -6.49 -15.57
N HIS A 134 -5.50 -6.53 -14.68
CA HIS A 134 -6.86 -6.97 -14.96
C HIS A 134 -7.83 -5.80 -14.73
N PRO A 135 -7.77 -4.71 -15.55
CA PRO A 135 -8.75 -3.65 -15.47
C PRO A 135 -10.12 -4.29 -15.68
N ILE A 136 -10.98 -4.17 -14.67
CA ILE A 136 -12.31 -4.78 -14.62
C ILE A 136 -12.98 -4.52 -15.97
N ARG A 137 -13.38 -5.56 -16.68
CA ARG A 137 -14.01 -5.58 -18.02
C ARG A 137 -15.21 -4.65 -18.20
N ARG A 138 -15.68 -4.03 -17.14
CA ARG A 138 -16.86 -3.15 -17.09
C ARG A 138 -16.86 -1.97 -18.08
N ARG A 139 -15.71 -1.52 -18.59
CA ARG A 139 -15.68 -0.44 -19.60
C ARG A 139 -15.99 -0.94 -21.00
N ARG A 140 -15.64 -2.18 -21.32
CA ARG A 140 -15.86 -2.74 -22.68
C ARG A 140 -17.31 -3.11 -22.92
N ASP A 141 -17.98 -3.64 -21.89
CA ASP A 141 -19.39 -4.03 -21.99
C ASP A 141 -20.33 -2.80 -22.09
N ARG A 142 -19.98 -1.68 -21.44
CA ARG A 142 -20.71 -0.41 -21.59
C ARG A 142 -20.53 0.25 -22.95
N ALA A 143 -19.36 0.15 -23.57
CA ALA A 143 -19.12 0.67 -24.90
C ALA A 143 -19.83 -0.17 -25.97
N SER A 144 -19.93 -1.49 -25.77
CA SER A 144 -20.65 -2.40 -26.68
C SER A 144 -22.17 -2.24 -26.55
N ALA A 145 -22.67 -1.94 -25.35
CA ALA A 145 -24.11 -1.72 -25.10
C ALA A 145 -24.58 -0.32 -25.58
N ALA A 146 -23.65 0.63 -25.74
CA ALA A 146 -23.96 2.00 -26.19
C ALA A 146 -23.78 2.21 -27.71
N ALA A 147 -23.36 1.19 -28.46
CA ALA A 147 -23.27 1.28 -29.91
C ALA A 147 -24.70 1.30 -30.51
N PRO A 148 -25.11 2.38 -31.20
CA PRO A 148 -26.42 2.40 -31.86
C PRO A 148 -26.45 1.29 -32.91
N GLY A 149 -27.49 0.45 -32.84
CA GLY A 149 -27.70 -0.61 -33.80
C GLY A 149 -27.60 -0.04 -35.21
N LYS A 150 -26.68 -0.56 -36.01
CA LYS A 150 -26.63 -0.30 -37.46
C LYS A 150 -27.99 -0.83 -38.00
N GLY A 151 -28.90 0.09 -38.26
CA GLY A 151 -30.08 -0.22 -39.03
C GLY A 151 -29.65 -0.81 -40.37
N THR A 152 -30.04 -2.02 -40.63
CA THR A 152 -30.00 -2.62 -41.96
C THR A 152 -31.12 -2.00 -42.80
N PRO A 153 -30.85 -1.68 -44.08
CA PRO A 153 -31.81 -1.11 -45.00
C PRO A 153 -32.92 -2.10 -45.38
#